data_d6e38e3c376c579ac55da0f8fa3f1b65
#
_entry.id   d6e38e3c376c579ac55da0f8fa3f1b65
#
_cell.length_a   1.000
_cell.length_b   1.000
_cell.length_c   1.000
_cell.angle_alpha   90.00
_cell.angle_beta   90.00
_cell.angle_gamma   90.00
#
_symmetry.space_group_name_H-M   'P 1'
#
loop_
_entity.id
_entity.type
_entity.pdbx_description
1 polymer ?
#
loop_
_entity_poly.entity_id
_entity_poly.type
_entity_poly.pdbx_seq_one_letter_code
_entity_poly.pdbx_strand_id
1 'polypeptide(L)'
;MDSHRAEADALEAEIRALKRACLELPAPGEDTSRVRQSFQGIYQSDSEEWKSSKNQRRHLGRLESELRFLSTLTGIRIRSYSKKTEDLTGTEMAEKSIKKVLQRHRLSGSCHMITFQLEFQILEIQNKESLSSVITDLSIIMEPTKYSELSEFVSRTEERRDLFMFFRSLHFFVEWCEYRKRTFKHFKGKYPEIVHLSKGASSSCMGIRSPSQPDFELVIVWRIHVDEAGKVLPRLDLLTKAPLRALELDKKGVIESAPLSFRTLLGVLGIEATLESLIKSLCAQS
;
A
#
# COMPACT_ATOMS: atom_id res chain seq x y z
N MET A 1 29.18 -10.70 27.12
CA MET A 1 29.74 -9.74 26.15
C MET A 1 29.98 -10.35 24.78
N ASP A 2 30.32 -11.63 24.68
CA ASP A 2 30.63 -12.25 23.38
C ASP A 2 29.45 -12.50 22.44
N SER A 3 28.23 -12.69 22.98
CA SER A 3 27.03 -12.93 22.18
C SER A 3 26.62 -11.71 21.35
N HIS A 4 26.66 -10.52 21.92
CA HIS A 4 26.33 -9.28 21.20
C HIS A 4 27.37 -8.89 20.15
N ARG A 5 28.63 -9.32 20.36
CA ARG A 5 29.67 -9.07 19.38
C ARG A 5 29.53 -9.98 18.17
N ALA A 6 29.19 -11.24 18.38
CA ALA A 6 28.93 -12.19 17.30
C ALA A 6 27.68 -11.78 16.46
N GLU A 7 26.66 -11.23 17.11
CA GLU A 7 25.45 -10.74 16.45
C GLU A 7 25.72 -9.45 15.63
N ALA A 8 26.57 -8.56 16.16
CA ALA A 8 27.03 -7.38 15.43
C ALA A 8 27.87 -7.74 14.19
N ASP A 9 28.79 -8.71 14.32
CA ASP A 9 29.61 -9.18 13.21
C ASP A 9 28.76 -9.87 12.11
N ALA A 10 27.71 -10.60 12.50
CA ALA A 10 26.76 -11.22 11.57
C ALA A 10 25.93 -10.17 10.81
N LEU A 11 25.43 -9.15 11.49
CA LEU A 11 24.70 -8.03 10.88
C LEU A 11 25.59 -7.21 9.93
N GLU A 12 26.85 -6.97 10.28
CA GLU A 12 27.79 -6.30 9.39
C GLU A 12 28.13 -7.13 8.13
N ALA A 13 28.16 -8.45 8.25
CA ALA A 13 28.36 -9.34 7.11
C ALA A 13 27.13 -9.30 6.17
N GLU A 14 25.93 -9.28 6.73
CA GLU A 14 24.68 -9.16 5.97
C GLU A 14 24.58 -7.80 5.26
N ILE A 15 24.89 -6.70 5.94
CA ILE A 15 24.96 -5.36 5.35
C ILE A 15 25.95 -5.31 4.19
N ARG A 16 27.12 -5.95 4.33
CA ARG A 16 28.13 -6.03 3.25
C ARG A 16 27.65 -6.85 2.06
N ALA A 17 26.90 -7.92 2.30
CA ALA A 17 26.30 -8.74 1.26
C ALA A 17 25.20 -7.97 0.50
N LEU A 18 24.30 -7.29 1.21
CA LEU A 18 23.26 -6.46 0.63
C LEU A 18 23.82 -5.27 -0.17
N LYS A 19 24.86 -4.60 0.34
CA LYS A 19 25.54 -3.52 -0.41
C LYS A 19 26.19 -4.02 -1.70
N ARG A 20 26.79 -5.21 -1.72
CA ARG A 20 27.30 -5.84 -2.94
C ARG A 20 26.18 -6.16 -3.93
N ALA A 21 25.10 -6.75 -3.46
CA ALA A 21 23.94 -7.05 -4.30
C ALA A 21 23.32 -5.78 -4.90
N CYS A 22 23.26 -4.67 -4.16
CA CYS A 22 22.80 -3.38 -4.67
C CYS A 22 23.77 -2.76 -5.71
N LEU A 23 25.07 -2.99 -5.59
CA LEU A 23 26.06 -2.50 -6.58
C LEU A 23 26.07 -3.34 -7.86
N GLU A 24 25.63 -4.59 -7.79
CA GLU A 24 25.46 -5.49 -8.95
C GLU A 24 24.13 -5.29 -9.66
N LEU A 25 23.20 -4.50 -9.09
CA LEU A 25 21.98 -4.09 -9.77
C LEU A 25 22.32 -2.99 -10.80
N PRO A 26 21.90 -3.15 -12.09
CA PRO A 26 22.12 -2.12 -13.10
C PRO A 26 21.44 -0.81 -12.69
N ALA A 27 22.12 0.31 -12.95
CA ALA A 27 21.65 1.66 -12.59
C ALA A 27 20.24 1.92 -13.14
N PRO A 28 19.35 2.60 -12.39
CA PRO A 28 18.01 2.92 -12.85
C PRO A 28 18.07 3.95 -14.00
N GLY A 29 18.16 3.49 -15.21
CA GLY A 29 18.21 4.34 -16.42
C GLY A 29 18.51 3.62 -17.71
N GLU A 30 19.12 2.45 -17.69
CA GLU A 30 19.54 1.78 -18.93
C GLU A 30 18.73 0.55 -19.34
N ASP A 31 17.78 0.07 -18.55
CA ASP A 31 17.17 -1.25 -18.77
C ASP A 31 15.70 -1.26 -19.23
N THR A 32 15.15 -0.13 -19.62
CA THR A 32 13.85 -0.14 -20.34
C THR A 32 13.95 -0.80 -21.71
N SER A 33 15.13 -0.84 -22.33
CA SER A 33 15.37 -1.51 -23.61
C SER A 33 15.46 -3.06 -23.46
N ARG A 34 16.07 -3.57 -22.38
CA ARG A 34 16.17 -5.02 -22.13
C ARG A 34 14.84 -5.61 -21.68
N VAL A 35 14.05 -4.92 -20.89
CA VAL A 35 12.67 -5.33 -20.55
C VAL A 35 11.82 -5.33 -21.82
N ARG A 36 11.98 -4.33 -22.71
CA ARG A 36 11.32 -4.31 -24.03
C ARG A 36 11.73 -5.48 -24.94
N GLN A 37 13.02 -5.82 -24.98
CA GLN A 37 13.52 -6.96 -25.77
C GLN A 37 13.08 -8.30 -25.19
N SER A 38 12.96 -8.45 -23.86
CA SER A 38 12.43 -9.65 -23.21
C SER A 38 10.96 -9.87 -23.54
N PHE A 39 10.16 -8.82 -23.68
CA PHE A 39 8.76 -8.93 -24.11
C PHE A 39 8.62 -9.20 -25.61
N GLN A 40 9.51 -8.68 -26.46
CA GLN A 40 9.50 -8.98 -27.90
C GLN A 40 9.89 -10.43 -28.20
N GLY A 41 10.75 -11.06 -27.40
CA GLY A 41 11.12 -12.47 -27.57
C GLY A 41 9.97 -13.48 -27.32
N ILE A 42 8.92 -13.06 -26.61
CA ILE A 42 7.75 -13.91 -26.33
C ILE A 42 6.82 -14.05 -27.56
N TYR A 43 6.86 -13.09 -28.48
CA TYR A 43 5.97 -13.06 -29.67
C TYR A 43 6.57 -13.66 -30.95
N GLN A 44 7.85 -14.09 -30.95
CA GLN A 44 8.52 -14.58 -32.16
C GLN A 44 8.80 -16.08 -32.22
N SER A 45 8.30 -16.89 -31.26
CA SER A 45 8.64 -18.31 -31.17
C SER A 45 7.44 -19.22 -31.36
N ASP A 46 6.84 -19.20 -32.57
CA ASP A 46 5.84 -20.18 -32.99
C ASP A 46 6.42 -21.28 -33.90
N SER A 47 7.71 -21.51 -33.91
CA SER A 47 8.30 -22.57 -34.70
C SER A 47 9.59 -23.15 -34.10
N GLU A 48 9.50 -23.86 -32.97
CA GLU A 48 10.43 -24.93 -32.60
C GLU A 48 9.91 -25.70 -31.37
N GLU A 49 9.07 -26.66 -31.63
CA GLU A 49 8.25 -27.33 -30.59
C GLU A 49 8.98 -28.38 -29.74
N TRP A 50 10.26 -28.66 -29.90
CA TRP A 50 10.85 -29.83 -29.24
C TRP A 50 12.07 -29.59 -28.33
N LYS A 51 12.67 -28.42 -28.26
CA LYS A 51 13.72 -28.08 -27.28
C LYS A 51 13.20 -27.30 -26.06
N SER A 52 11.90 -27.10 -25.99
CA SER A 52 11.19 -26.13 -25.17
C SER A 52 10.92 -26.54 -23.72
N SER A 53 10.73 -27.83 -23.38
CA SER A 53 10.17 -28.16 -22.06
C SER A 53 11.10 -27.86 -20.88
N LYS A 54 12.41 -27.99 -21.05
CA LYS A 54 13.38 -27.65 -19.98
C LYS A 54 13.59 -26.14 -19.82
N ASN A 55 13.59 -25.39 -20.93
CA ASN A 55 13.72 -23.94 -20.92
C ASN A 55 12.42 -23.26 -20.45
N GLN A 56 11.26 -23.80 -20.83
CA GLN A 56 9.96 -23.32 -20.32
C GLN A 56 9.83 -23.54 -18.81
N ARG A 57 10.23 -24.70 -18.26
CA ARG A 57 10.21 -24.95 -16.81
C ARG A 57 11.14 -24.00 -16.04
N ARG A 58 12.33 -23.73 -16.59
CA ARG A 58 13.26 -22.74 -15.98
C ARG A 58 12.69 -21.32 -16.03
N HIS A 59 12.08 -20.96 -17.16
CA HIS A 59 11.47 -19.65 -17.32
C HIS A 59 10.27 -19.46 -16.39
N LEU A 60 9.38 -20.46 -16.30
CA LEU A 60 8.27 -20.47 -15.35
C LEU A 60 8.75 -20.38 -13.89
N GLY A 61 9.76 -21.16 -13.51
CA GLY A 61 10.33 -21.12 -12.15
C GLY A 61 10.93 -19.76 -11.81
N ARG A 62 11.54 -19.08 -12.79
CA ARG A 62 12.04 -17.72 -12.62
C ARG A 62 10.91 -16.72 -12.44
N LEU A 63 9.89 -16.76 -13.29
CA LEU A 63 8.71 -15.89 -13.18
C LEU A 63 7.96 -16.10 -11.86
N GLU A 64 7.81 -17.34 -11.41
CA GLU A 64 7.21 -17.64 -10.10
C GLU A 64 8.04 -17.05 -8.95
N SER A 65 9.37 -17.13 -9.03
CA SER A 65 10.26 -16.54 -8.03
C SER A 65 10.16 -15.02 -8.01
N GLU A 66 10.14 -14.38 -9.17
CA GLU A 66 9.96 -12.94 -9.32
C GLU A 66 8.59 -12.49 -8.78
N LEU A 67 7.52 -13.22 -9.09
CA LEU A 67 6.18 -12.93 -8.55
C LEU A 67 6.12 -13.10 -7.03
N ARG A 68 6.78 -14.11 -6.47
CA ARG A 68 6.87 -14.28 -5.00
C ARG A 68 7.63 -13.13 -4.36
N PHE A 69 8.74 -12.73 -4.94
CA PHE A 69 9.53 -11.60 -4.48
C PHE A 69 8.69 -10.32 -4.48
N LEU A 70 8.03 -9.99 -5.59
CA LEU A 70 7.15 -8.83 -5.69
C LEU A 70 5.99 -8.91 -4.69
N SER A 71 5.38 -10.08 -4.51
CA SER A 71 4.32 -10.29 -3.53
C SER A 71 4.79 -10.08 -2.10
N THR A 72 6.02 -10.48 -1.78
CA THR A 72 6.61 -10.27 -0.45
C THR A 72 6.92 -8.79 -0.24
N LEU A 73 7.45 -8.11 -1.24
CA LEU A 73 7.81 -6.70 -1.16
C LEU A 73 6.59 -5.78 -1.07
N THR A 74 5.54 -6.07 -1.84
CA THR A 74 4.36 -5.20 -1.96
C THR A 74 3.18 -5.63 -1.09
N GLY A 75 3.22 -6.84 -0.52
CA GLY A 75 2.07 -7.44 0.15
C GLY A 75 0.91 -7.82 -0.78
N ILE A 76 1.09 -7.61 -2.10
CA ILE A 76 0.06 -7.88 -3.12
C ILE A 76 0.21 -9.32 -3.61
N ARG A 77 -0.87 -10.10 -3.48
CA ARG A 77 -0.94 -11.49 -3.95
C ARG A 77 -1.98 -11.60 -5.04
N ILE A 78 -1.56 -12.00 -6.23
CA ILE A 78 -2.45 -12.32 -7.34
C ILE A 78 -2.92 -13.75 -7.15
N ARG A 79 -4.25 -13.97 -7.17
CA ARG A 79 -4.90 -15.26 -7.01
C ARG A 79 -5.29 -15.89 -8.34
N SER A 80 -5.83 -15.08 -9.24
CA SER A 80 -6.21 -15.53 -10.56
C SER A 80 -5.96 -14.44 -11.59
N TYR A 81 -5.66 -14.87 -12.81
CA TYR A 81 -5.50 -13.99 -13.95
C TYR A 81 -6.03 -14.68 -15.19
N SER A 82 -6.77 -13.96 -16.01
CA SER A 82 -7.20 -14.42 -17.33
C SER A 82 -7.07 -13.28 -18.35
N LYS A 83 -6.73 -13.67 -19.58
CA LYS A 83 -6.57 -12.78 -20.71
C LYS A 83 -7.40 -13.31 -21.89
N LYS A 84 -8.16 -12.42 -22.53
CA LYS A 84 -8.82 -12.69 -23.82
C LYS A 84 -8.31 -11.68 -24.84
N THR A 85 -7.98 -12.16 -26.03
CA THR A 85 -7.45 -11.30 -27.10
C THR A 85 -8.41 -11.34 -28.28
N GLU A 86 -8.70 -10.17 -28.81
CA GLU A 86 -9.59 -9.96 -29.97
C GLU A 86 -8.85 -9.13 -31.00
N ASP A 87 -8.76 -9.63 -32.23
CA ASP A 87 -8.16 -8.92 -33.35
C ASP A 87 -9.19 -7.97 -33.96
N LEU A 88 -8.88 -6.69 -33.94
CA LEU A 88 -9.71 -5.62 -34.50
C LEU A 88 -9.16 -5.09 -35.83
N THR A 89 -8.21 -5.79 -36.45
CA THR A 89 -7.56 -5.39 -37.69
C THR A 89 -8.54 -5.53 -38.86
N GLY A 90 -9.07 -4.42 -39.36
CA GLY A 90 -9.88 -4.41 -40.58
C GLY A 90 -9.03 -4.53 -41.86
N THR A 91 -9.67 -4.88 -42.99
CA THR A 91 -9.00 -5.06 -44.30
C THR A 91 -8.19 -3.82 -44.73
N GLU A 92 -8.73 -2.62 -44.59
CA GLU A 92 -8.03 -1.36 -44.91
C GLU A 92 -6.79 -1.11 -44.04
N MET A 93 -6.81 -1.56 -42.78
CA MET A 93 -5.68 -1.48 -41.84
C MET A 93 -4.60 -2.50 -42.16
N ALA A 94 -5.00 -3.70 -42.60
CA ALA A 94 -4.07 -4.73 -43.03
C ALA A 94 -3.26 -4.27 -44.26
N GLU A 95 -3.88 -3.59 -45.21
CA GLU A 95 -3.19 -2.99 -46.34
C GLU A 95 -2.14 -1.95 -45.93
N LYS A 96 -2.39 -1.18 -44.89
CA LYS A 96 -1.46 -0.22 -44.28
C LYS A 96 -0.46 -0.85 -43.31
N SER A 97 -0.44 -2.16 -43.17
CA SER A 97 0.37 -2.89 -42.18
C SER A 97 0.18 -2.39 -40.73
N ILE A 98 -1.04 -2.00 -40.39
CA ILE A 98 -1.42 -1.61 -39.03
C ILE A 98 -2.22 -2.75 -38.40
N LYS A 99 -1.72 -3.28 -37.30
CA LYS A 99 -2.42 -4.31 -36.50
C LYS A 99 -3.02 -3.68 -35.26
N LYS A 100 -4.32 -3.91 -35.02
CA LYS A 100 -5.06 -3.51 -33.84
C LYS A 100 -5.53 -4.74 -33.06
N VAL A 101 -5.17 -4.79 -31.79
CA VAL A 101 -5.52 -5.93 -30.91
C VAL A 101 -6.12 -5.36 -29.61
N LEU A 102 -7.30 -5.85 -29.26
CA LEU A 102 -7.93 -5.57 -27.97
C LEU A 102 -7.68 -6.74 -27.03
N GLN A 103 -7.06 -6.46 -25.90
CA GLN A 103 -6.81 -7.43 -24.85
C GLN A 103 -7.70 -7.12 -23.64
N ARG A 104 -8.53 -8.06 -23.24
CA ARG A 104 -9.35 -7.98 -22.03
C ARG A 104 -8.71 -8.80 -20.94
N HIS A 105 -8.41 -8.16 -19.83
CA HIS A 105 -7.75 -8.75 -18.68
C HIS A 105 -8.70 -8.79 -17.49
N ARG A 106 -8.74 -9.92 -16.81
CA ARG A 106 -9.40 -10.05 -15.51
C ARG A 106 -8.39 -10.60 -14.50
N LEU A 107 -8.25 -9.90 -13.39
CA LEU A 107 -7.28 -10.22 -12.35
C LEU A 107 -7.96 -10.16 -10.99
N SER A 108 -7.78 -11.19 -10.16
CA SER A 108 -8.19 -11.14 -8.75
C SER A 108 -6.99 -11.31 -7.84
N GLY A 109 -7.03 -10.63 -6.70
CA GLY A 109 -5.93 -10.65 -5.77
C GLY A 109 -6.30 -10.10 -4.40
N SER A 110 -5.28 -9.96 -3.57
CA SER A 110 -5.41 -9.33 -2.26
C SER A 110 -4.15 -8.57 -1.92
N CYS A 111 -4.32 -7.47 -1.19
CA CYS A 111 -3.23 -6.79 -0.50
C CYS A 111 -3.49 -6.94 1.00
N HIS A 112 -2.72 -7.79 1.67
CA HIS A 112 -2.99 -8.23 3.04
C HIS A 112 -4.44 -8.69 3.24
N MET A 113 -5.24 -7.93 4.00
CA MET A 113 -6.65 -8.24 4.31
C MET A 113 -7.66 -7.66 3.31
N ILE A 114 -7.20 -6.87 2.33
CA ILE A 114 -8.07 -6.24 1.33
C ILE A 114 -8.06 -7.09 0.07
N THR A 115 -9.23 -7.60 -0.32
CA THR A 115 -9.42 -8.33 -1.59
C THR A 115 -9.88 -7.37 -2.68
N PHE A 116 -9.42 -7.63 -3.91
CA PHE A 116 -9.81 -6.86 -5.08
C PHE A 116 -9.96 -7.74 -6.32
N GLN A 117 -10.77 -7.28 -7.24
CA GLN A 117 -10.89 -7.81 -8.59
C GLN A 117 -10.79 -6.65 -9.57
N LEU A 118 -9.95 -6.80 -10.59
CA LEU A 118 -9.73 -5.82 -11.65
C LEU A 118 -10.18 -6.41 -12.98
N GLU A 119 -10.91 -5.63 -13.75
CA GLU A 119 -11.19 -5.89 -15.16
C GLU A 119 -10.72 -4.68 -15.95
N PHE A 120 -9.81 -4.91 -16.91
CA PHE A 120 -9.29 -3.80 -17.72
C PHE A 120 -9.06 -4.25 -19.16
N GLN A 121 -9.11 -3.29 -20.06
CA GLN A 121 -8.88 -3.49 -21.48
C GLN A 121 -7.67 -2.70 -21.94
N ILE A 122 -6.82 -3.35 -22.73
CA ILE A 122 -5.66 -2.74 -23.37
C ILE A 122 -5.87 -2.80 -24.88
N LEU A 123 -5.82 -1.65 -25.52
CA LEU A 123 -5.76 -1.54 -26.96
C LEU A 123 -4.30 -1.41 -27.39
N GLU A 124 -3.82 -2.41 -28.13
CA GLU A 124 -2.50 -2.40 -28.77
C GLU A 124 -2.63 -2.02 -30.23
N ILE A 125 -1.84 -1.08 -30.67
CA ILE A 125 -1.75 -0.63 -32.06
C ILE A 125 -0.30 -0.80 -32.48
N GLN A 126 -0.06 -1.71 -33.41
CA GLN A 126 1.26 -2.00 -33.95
C GLN A 126 1.34 -1.49 -35.38
N ASN A 127 2.31 -0.60 -35.63
CA ASN A 127 2.74 -0.16 -36.94
C ASN A 127 4.12 -0.79 -37.26
N LYS A 128 4.61 -0.63 -38.49
CA LYS A 128 5.94 -1.09 -38.88
C LYS A 128 7.07 -0.59 -37.98
N GLU A 129 6.92 0.59 -37.37
CA GLU A 129 7.96 1.31 -36.63
C GLU A 129 7.68 1.44 -35.13
N SER A 130 6.43 1.21 -34.67
CA SER A 130 6.04 1.47 -33.27
C SER A 130 4.95 0.52 -32.79
N LEU A 131 5.04 0.20 -31.50
CA LEU A 131 3.98 -0.45 -30.72
C LEU A 131 3.47 0.55 -29.69
N SER A 132 2.18 0.86 -29.75
CA SER A 132 1.48 1.70 -28.77
C SER A 132 0.46 0.85 -28.02
N SER A 133 0.40 1.00 -26.71
CA SER A 133 -0.59 0.32 -25.87
C SER A 133 -1.24 1.31 -24.92
N VAL A 134 -2.57 1.26 -24.85
CA VAL A 134 -3.37 2.19 -24.01
C VAL A 134 -4.44 1.40 -23.27
N ILE A 135 -4.62 1.71 -21.98
CA ILE A 135 -5.76 1.18 -21.21
C ILE A 135 -7.01 1.96 -21.62
N THR A 136 -7.98 1.28 -22.22
CA THR A 136 -9.22 1.87 -22.72
C THR A 136 -10.37 1.80 -21.71
N ASP A 137 -10.30 0.83 -20.80
CA ASP A 137 -11.31 0.61 -19.77
C ASP A 137 -10.66 0.02 -18.51
N LEU A 138 -11.17 0.40 -17.34
CA LEU A 138 -10.72 -0.12 -16.04
C LEU A 138 -11.92 -0.14 -15.09
N SER A 139 -12.20 -1.30 -14.52
CA SER A 139 -13.20 -1.50 -13.46
C SER A 139 -12.55 -2.22 -12.27
N ILE A 140 -12.83 -1.74 -11.06
CA ILE A 140 -12.23 -2.18 -9.81
C ILE A 140 -13.33 -2.56 -8.83
N ILE A 141 -13.38 -3.82 -8.45
CA ILE A 141 -14.29 -4.34 -7.44
C ILE A 141 -13.51 -4.65 -6.17
N MET A 142 -13.87 -4.00 -5.08
CA MET A 142 -13.29 -4.22 -3.74
C MET A 142 -14.41 -4.50 -2.74
N GLU A 143 -14.10 -5.17 -1.62
CA GLU A 143 -15.06 -5.35 -0.54
C GLU A 143 -15.41 -3.98 0.08
N PRO A 144 -16.65 -3.45 -0.10
CA PRO A 144 -16.97 -2.06 0.20
C PRO A 144 -17.12 -1.76 1.69
N THR A 145 -17.19 -2.78 2.56
CA THR A 145 -17.72 -2.63 3.92
C THR A 145 -16.72 -2.16 4.97
N LYS A 146 -15.41 -2.21 4.69
CA LYS A 146 -14.39 -1.94 5.72
C LYS A 146 -13.64 -0.62 5.57
N TYR A 147 -13.62 -0.02 4.40
CA TYR A 147 -12.74 1.11 4.09
C TYR A 147 -13.45 2.12 3.18
N SER A 148 -14.34 2.93 3.77
CA SER A 148 -15.06 4.00 3.04
C SER A 148 -14.11 4.99 2.38
N GLU A 149 -12.92 5.18 2.95
CA GLU A 149 -11.87 6.06 2.44
C GLU A 149 -11.32 5.64 1.07
N LEU A 150 -11.48 4.35 0.71
CA LEU A 150 -11.01 3.84 -0.58
C LEU A 150 -12.02 4.01 -1.71
N SER A 151 -13.30 4.25 -1.43
CA SER A 151 -14.32 4.29 -2.48
C SER A 151 -14.11 5.44 -3.47
N GLU A 152 -13.84 6.65 -2.98
CA GLU A 152 -13.47 7.80 -3.81
C GLU A 152 -12.17 7.59 -4.59
N PHE A 153 -11.18 6.97 -3.96
CA PHE A 153 -9.92 6.62 -4.60
C PHE A 153 -10.13 5.63 -5.74
N VAL A 154 -10.94 4.58 -5.54
CA VAL A 154 -11.26 3.59 -6.58
C VAL A 154 -11.91 4.28 -7.78
N SER A 155 -12.96 5.08 -7.58
CA SER A 155 -13.64 5.80 -8.67
C SER A 155 -12.69 6.69 -9.47
N ARG A 156 -11.81 7.45 -8.80
CA ARG A 156 -10.80 8.27 -9.48
C ARG A 156 -9.79 7.45 -10.28
N THR A 157 -9.41 6.27 -9.77
CA THR A 157 -8.49 5.37 -10.44
C THR A 157 -9.10 4.77 -11.70
N GLU A 158 -10.37 4.38 -11.64
CA GLU A 158 -11.14 3.90 -12.79
C GLU A 158 -11.27 4.99 -13.87
N GLU A 159 -11.61 6.21 -13.47
CA GLU A 159 -11.71 7.37 -14.36
C GLU A 159 -10.38 7.67 -15.10
N ARG A 160 -9.27 7.65 -14.36
CA ARG A 160 -7.92 7.89 -14.90
C ARG A 160 -7.32 6.69 -15.62
N ARG A 161 -7.91 5.49 -15.43
CA ARG A 161 -7.40 4.21 -15.96
C ARG A 161 -5.95 3.94 -15.55
N ASP A 162 -5.59 4.32 -14.31
CA ASP A 162 -4.22 4.26 -13.80
C ASP A 162 -4.01 3.09 -12.85
N LEU A 163 -3.64 1.93 -13.40
CA LEU A 163 -3.32 0.73 -12.64
C LEU A 163 -2.12 0.92 -11.71
N PHE A 164 -1.14 1.73 -12.09
CA PHE A 164 0.03 1.97 -11.23
C PHE A 164 -0.37 2.77 -9.99
N MET A 165 -1.19 3.81 -10.16
CA MET A 165 -1.75 4.55 -9.04
C MET A 165 -2.55 3.63 -8.11
N PHE A 166 -3.37 2.71 -8.67
CA PHE A 166 -4.12 1.75 -7.88
C PHE A 166 -3.23 0.91 -6.97
N PHE A 167 -2.27 0.19 -7.54
CA PHE A 167 -1.43 -0.73 -6.77
C PHE A 167 -0.54 -0.01 -5.77
N ARG A 168 0.05 1.13 -6.16
CA ARG A 168 0.89 1.94 -5.29
C ARG A 168 0.11 2.47 -4.09
N SER A 169 -1.04 3.06 -4.32
CA SER A 169 -1.83 3.66 -3.25
C SER A 169 -2.44 2.60 -2.34
N LEU A 170 -2.91 1.48 -2.89
CA LEU A 170 -3.41 0.36 -2.11
C LEU A 170 -2.34 -0.21 -1.17
N HIS A 171 -1.10 -0.39 -1.67
CA HIS A 171 0.03 -0.84 -0.85
C HIS A 171 0.27 0.10 0.33
N PHE A 172 0.46 1.40 0.08
CA PHE A 172 0.71 2.36 1.16
C PHE A 172 -0.48 2.53 2.11
N PHE A 173 -1.71 2.42 1.62
CA PHE A 173 -2.89 2.46 2.46
C PHE A 173 -2.88 1.30 3.47
N VAL A 174 -2.59 0.10 3.01
CA VAL A 174 -2.52 -1.09 3.87
C VAL A 174 -1.36 -1.01 4.86
N GLU A 175 -0.20 -0.53 4.43
CA GLU A 175 0.96 -0.31 5.31
C GLU A 175 0.61 0.65 6.47
N TRP A 176 -0.08 1.75 6.18
CA TRP A 176 -0.56 2.68 7.21
C TRP A 176 -1.62 2.05 8.13
N CYS A 177 -2.51 1.20 7.59
CA CYS A 177 -3.47 0.46 8.41
C CYS A 177 -2.78 -0.48 9.39
N GLU A 178 -1.79 -1.25 8.93
CA GLU A 178 -1.04 -2.17 9.79
C GLU A 178 -0.14 -1.43 10.79
N TYR A 179 0.47 -0.30 10.39
CA TYR A 179 1.22 0.55 11.31
C TYR A 179 0.32 1.09 12.42
N ARG A 180 -0.84 1.67 12.09
CA ARG A 180 -1.84 2.13 13.08
C ARG A 180 -2.22 1.02 14.04
N LYS A 181 -2.53 -0.17 13.52
CA LYS A 181 -2.94 -1.33 14.32
C LYS A 181 -1.82 -1.79 15.27
N ARG A 182 -0.56 -1.85 14.80
CA ARG A 182 0.59 -2.20 15.63
C ARG A 182 0.80 -1.16 16.74
N THR A 183 0.76 0.11 16.42
CA THR A 183 0.93 1.22 17.36
C THR A 183 -0.16 1.20 18.44
N PHE A 184 -1.41 1.06 18.05
CA PHE A 184 -2.52 0.97 19.01
C PHE A 184 -2.40 -0.27 19.93
N LYS A 185 -2.05 -1.42 19.36
CA LYS A 185 -1.83 -2.65 20.13
C LYS A 185 -0.63 -2.50 21.09
N HIS A 186 0.44 -1.85 20.65
CA HIS A 186 1.60 -1.57 21.49
C HIS A 186 1.22 -0.73 22.72
N PHE A 187 0.53 0.39 22.52
CA PHE A 187 0.12 1.24 23.63
C PHE A 187 -0.92 0.57 24.54
N LYS A 188 -1.85 -0.22 24.00
CA LYS A 188 -2.77 -1.01 24.82
C LYS A 188 -2.04 -2.06 25.66
N GLY A 189 -0.99 -2.69 25.14
CA GLY A 189 -0.17 -3.62 25.90
C GLY A 189 0.68 -2.94 26.98
N LYS A 190 1.22 -1.75 26.68
CA LYS A 190 2.09 -0.99 27.59
C LYS A 190 1.31 -0.28 28.71
N TYR A 191 0.09 0.17 28.43
CA TYR A 191 -0.77 0.93 29.33
C TYR A 191 -2.19 0.35 29.39
N PRO A 192 -2.37 -0.88 29.89
CA PRO A 192 -3.63 -1.61 29.77
C PRO A 192 -4.80 -0.96 30.51
N GLU A 193 -4.53 -0.23 31.61
CA GLU A 193 -5.56 0.42 32.44
C GLU A 193 -6.02 1.77 31.85
N ILE A 194 -5.19 2.38 31.03
CA ILE A 194 -5.37 3.76 30.53
C ILE A 194 -5.85 3.76 29.08
N VAL A 195 -5.24 2.90 28.24
CA VAL A 195 -5.55 2.86 26.82
C VAL A 195 -6.69 1.89 26.53
N HIS A 196 -7.70 2.37 25.82
CA HIS A 196 -8.86 1.60 25.39
C HIS A 196 -8.98 1.59 23.88
N LEU A 197 -9.18 0.41 23.31
CA LEU A 197 -9.42 0.24 21.87
C LEU A 197 -10.91 0.02 21.62
N SER A 198 -11.45 0.72 20.63
CA SER A 198 -12.83 0.48 20.18
C SER A 198 -12.99 -0.94 19.64
N LYS A 199 -14.12 -1.57 19.90
CA LYS A 199 -14.41 -2.92 19.41
C LYS A 199 -14.63 -2.86 17.90
N GLY A 200 -13.80 -3.59 17.13
CA GLY A 200 -13.90 -3.72 15.66
C GLY A 200 -12.54 -3.89 15.02
N ALA A 201 -12.47 -4.72 13.99
CA ALA A 201 -11.21 -5.04 13.29
C ALA A 201 -10.59 -3.84 12.54
N SER A 202 -11.36 -2.78 12.31
CA SER A 202 -10.97 -1.58 11.55
C SER A 202 -11.02 -0.31 12.41
N SER A 203 -10.83 -0.41 13.73
CA SER A 203 -10.91 0.76 14.60
C SER A 203 -9.86 1.81 14.24
N SER A 204 -10.33 2.98 13.80
CA SER A 204 -9.52 4.18 13.57
C SER A 204 -9.30 5.00 14.84
N CYS A 205 -9.80 4.53 16.00
CA CYS A 205 -9.81 5.29 17.23
C CYS A 205 -9.15 4.54 18.38
N MET A 206 -8.43 5.28 19.23
CA MET A 206 -7.86 4.81 20.49
C MET A 206 -8.24 5.80 21.59
N GLY A 207 -8.92 5.32 22.61
CA GLY A 207 -9.28 6.11 23.81
C GLY A 207 -8.17 6.06 24.85
N ILE A 208 -7.93 7.18 25.51
CA ILE A 208 -6.99 7.34 26.63
C ILE A 208 -7.77 7.92 27.80
N ARG A 209 -7.87 7.20 28.91
CA ARG A 209 -8.65 7.58 30.09
C ARG A 209 -7.83 7.41 31.35
N SER A 210 -7.81 8.42 32.20
CA SER A 210 -7.17 8.29 33.52
C SER A 210 -8.08 7.50 34.48
N PRO A 211 -7.53 6.57 35.25
CA PRO A 211 -8.29 5.87 36.31
C PRO A 211 -8.84 6.85 37.38
N SER A 212 -8.13 7.95 37.66
CA SER A 212 -8.53 8.96 38.63
C SER A 212 -9.67 9.88 38.14
N GLN A 213 -9.87 9.96 36.81
CA GLN A 213 -10.89 10.82 36.19
C GLN A 213 -11.65 10.02 35.09
N PRO A 214 -12.56 9.13 35.45
CA PRO A 214 -13.21 8.23 34.50
C PRO A 214 -14.10 8.94 33.48
N ASP A 215 -14.57 10.13 33.81
CA ASP A 215 -15.43 10.96 32.93
C ASP A 215 -14.64 11.80 31.91
N PHE A 216 -13.31 11.84 32.05
CA PHE A 216 -12.42 12.52 31.12
C PHE A 216 -11.73 11.51 30.20
N GLU A 217 -11.93 11.67 28.90
CA GLU A 217 -11.35 10.77 27.89
C GLU A 217 -10.77 11.59 26.73
N LEU A 218 -9.54 11.28 26.36
CA LEU A 218 -8.94 11.73 25.11
C LEU A 218 -9.10 10.64 24.07
N VAL A 219 -9.60 10.98 22.90
CA VAL A 219 -9.79 10.03 21.80
C VAL A 219 -8.90 10.43 20.64
N ILE A 220 -7.91 9.59 20.35
CA ILE A 220 -7.10 9.71 19.15
C ILE A 220 -7.89 9.13 17.99
N VAL A 221 -8.11 9.93 16.96
CA VAL A 221 -8.72 9.52 15.69
C VAL A 221 -7.62 9.49 14.64
N TRP A 222 -7.28 8.30 14.14
CA TRP A 222 -6.26 8.10 13.13
C TRP A 222 -6.89 7.61 11.83
N ARG A 223 -7.11 8.53 10.91
CA ARG A 223 -7.62 8.25 9.55
C ARG A 223 -6.46 8.14 8.56
N ILE A 224 -6.69 7.43 7.48
CA ILE A 224 -5.74 7.30 6.38
C ILE A 224 -6.40 7.93 5.15
N HIS A 225 -5.80 8.98 4.65
CA HIS A 225 -6.33 9.75 3.53
C HIS A 225 -5.55 9.44 2.26
N VAL A 226 -6.27 9.25 1.15
CA VAL A 226 -5.69 9.13 -0.19
C VAL A 226 -6.05 10.40 -0.96
N ASP A 227 -5.05 11.21 -1.30
CA ASP A 227 -5.28 12.45 -2.04
C ASP A 227 -5.57 12.20 -3.53
N GLU A 228 -5.80 13.26 -4.29
CA GLU A 228 -6.12 13.19 -5.71
C GLU A 228 -5.00 12.60 -6.56
N ALA A 229 -3.75 12.74 -6.16
CA ALA A 229 -2.58 12.17 -6.83
C ALA A 229 -2.29 10.71 -6.40
N GLY A 230 -3.15 10.11 -5.55
CA GLY A 230 -2.96 8.78 -5.01
C GLY A 230 -1.90 8.71 -3.90
N LYS A 231 -1.47 9.85 -3.32
CA LYS A 231 -0.57 9.87 -2.19
C LYS A 231 -1.35 9.54 -0.91
N VAL A 232 -0.83 8.61 -0.15
CA VAL A 232 -1.46 8.13 1.08
C VAL A 232 -0.80 8.79 2.27
N LEU A 233 -1.62 9.42 3.12
CA LEU A 233 -1.16 10.19 4.27
C LEU A 233 -1.97 9.84 5.51
N PRO A 234 -1.31 9.65 6.68
CA PRO A 234 -2.01 9.54 7.95
C PRO A 234 -2.53 10.91 8.37
N ARG A 235 -3.75 10.94 8.88
CA ARG A 235 -4.34 12.12 9.53
C ARG A 235 -4.74 11.74 10.96
N LEU A 236 -4.09 12.37 11.93
CA LEU A 236 -4.36 12.15 13.33
C LEU A 236 -5.00 13.41 13.90
N ASP A 237 -6.09 13.19 14.61
CA ASP A 237 -6.80 14.23 15.36
C ASP A 237 -7.01 13.77 16.81
N LEU A 238 -7.06 14.73 17.71
CA LEU A 238 -7.40 14.54 19.12
C LEU A 238 -8.79 15.09 19.37
N LEU A 239 -9.67 14.26 19.92
CA LEU A 239 -10.97 14.66 20.43
C LEU A 239 -10.93 14.56 21.95
N THR A 240 -11.48 15.57 22.60
CA THR A 240 -11.58 15.62 24.05
C THR A 240 -13.02 15.38 24.46
N LYS A 241 -13.25 14.36 25.29
CA LYS A 241 -14.53 14.11 25.94
C LYS A 241 -14.38 14.48 27.39
N ALA A 242 -15.02 15.57 27.81
CA ALA A 242 -14.95 16.09 29.15
C ALA A 242 -16.36 16.38 29.67
N PRO A 243 -16.62 16.21 30.98
CA PRO A 243 -17.88 16.63 31.58
C PRO A 243 -18.02 18.17 31.55
N LEU A 244 -19.25 18.67 31.44
CA LEU A 244 -19.53 20.13 31.38
C LEU A 244 -18.85 20.92 32.49
N ARG A 245 -18.83 20.36 33.71
CA ARG A 245 -18.15 21.00 34.86
C ARG A 245 -16.64 21.18 34.65
N ALA A 246 -15.99 20.26 33.96
CA ALA A 246 -14.55 20.36 33.64
C ALA A 246 -14.30 21.45 32.59
N LEU A 247 -15.20 21.61 31.63
CA LEU A 247 -15.14 22.68 30.64
C LEU A 247 -15.37 24.08 31.26
N GLU A 248 -16.31 24.19 32.21
CA GLU A 248 -16.57 25.45 32.95
C GLU A 248 -15.37 25.86 33.82
N LEU A 249 -14.63 24.91 34.35
CA LEU A 249 -13.43 25.12 35.16
C LEU A 249 -12.18 25.37 34.34
N ASP A 250 -12.19 25.09 33.03
CA ASP A 250 -11.05 25.27 32.13
C ASP A 250 -10.83 26.76 31.74
N LYS A 251 -10.62 27.60 32.75
CA LYS A 251 -10.35 29.05 32.58
C LYS A 251 -9.14 29.34 31.69
N LYS A 252 -8.24 28.39 31.49
CA LYS A 252 -7.03 28.53 30.66
C LYS A 252 -7.21 28.01 29.24
N GLY A 253 -8.37 27.46 28.91
CA GLY A 253 -8.65 26.87 27.57
C GLY A 253 -7.72 25.72 27.22
N VAL A 254 -7.23 24.97 28.20
CA VAL A 254 -6.30 23.85 27.98
C VAL A 254 -6.98 22.71 27.23
N ILE A 255 -8.22 22.41 27.60
CA ILE A 255 -9.02 21.36 26.97
C ILE A 255 -9.35 21.76 25.52
N GLU A 256 -9.71 23.02 25.31
CA GLU A 256 -10.02 23.57 23.98
C GLU A 256 -8.79 23.61 23.06
N SER A 257 -7.63 23.98 23.61
CA SER A 257 -6.37 24.08 22.86
C SER A 257 -5.66 22.73 22.66
N ALA A 258 -6.07 21.67 23.35
CA ALA A 258 -5.42 20.37 23.31
C ALA A 258 -5.30 19.77 21.88
N PRO A 259 -6.29 19.88 20.97
CA PRO A 259 -6.15 19.38 19.60
C PRO A 259 -5.07 20.11 18.80
N LEU A 260 -4.92 21.43 18.99
CA LEU A 260 -3.89 22.22 18.32
C LEU A 260 -2.49 21.86 18.85
N SER A 261 -2.36 21.77 20.17
CA SER A 261 -1.12 21.33 20.81
C SER A 261 -0.69 19.95 20.39
N PHE A 262 -1.65 19.03 20.27
CA PHE A 262 -1.40 17.67 19.75
C PHE A 262 -0.87 17.67 18.32
N ARG A 263 -1.45 18.47 17.42
CA ARG A 263 -0.95 18.58 16.03
C ARG A 263 0.46 19.17 15.98
N THR A 264 0.77 20.12 16.83
CA THR A 264 2.12 20.70 16.95
C THR A 264 3.12 19.64 17.41
N LEU A 265 2.77 18.86 18.44
CA LEU A 265 3.60 17.75 18.93
C LEU A 265 3.81 16.68 17.86
N LEU A 266 2.79 16.32 17.09
CA LEU A 266 2.92 15.39 15.97
C LEU A 266 3.96 15.85 14.94
N GLY A 267 3.97 17.16 14.63
CA GLY A 267 4.94 17.73 13.69
C GLY A 267 6.38 17.73 14.20
N VAL A 268 6.59 17.77 15.52
CA VAL A 268 7.93 17.85 16.15
C VAL A 268 8.45 16.47 16.56
N LEU A 269 7.62 15.67 17.21
CA LEU A 269 8.02 14.40 17.84
C LEU A 269 7.70 13.16 16.99
N GLY A 270 6.81 13.29 16.01
CA GLY A 270 6.23 12.17 15.30
C GLY A 270 5.14 11.44 16.09
N ILE A 271 4.56 10.40 15.49
CA ILE A 271 3.33 9.78 16.00
C ILE A 271 3.53 9.09 17.36
N GLU A 272 4.49 8.18 17.44
CA GLU A 272 4.65 7.33 18.63
C GLU A 272 5.06 8.13 19.86
N ALA A 273 6.03 9.05 19.72
CA ALA A 273 6.49 9.87 20.83
C ALA A 273 5.40 10.86 21.31
N THR A 274 4.59 11.38 20.39
CA THR A 274 3.45 12.23 20.76
C THR A 274 2.41 11.47 21.54
N LEU A 275 2.02 10.28 21.09
CA LEU A 275 1.06 9.42 21.79
C LEU A 275 1.59 9.01 23.17
N GLU A 276 2.86 8.65 23.27
CA GLU A 276 3.47 8.31 24.54
C GLU A 276 3.51 9.50 25.52
N SER A 277 3.88 10.69 25.03
CA SER A 277 3.87 11.91 25.85
C SER A 277 2.48 12.25 26.38
N LEU A 278 1.46 12.10 25.53
CA LEU A 278 0.07 12.33 25.91
C LEU A 278 -0.40 11.35 27.01
N ILE A 279 -0.09 10.06 26.84
CA ILE A 279 -0.43 9.04 27.83
C ILE A 279 0.28 9.30 29.17
N LYS A 280 1.59 9.62 29.12
CA LYS A 280 2.39 9.92 30.32
C LYS A 280 1.89 11.17 31.06
N SER A 281 1.44 12.18 30.34
CA SER A 281 0.87 13.39 30.96
C SER A 281 -0.40 13.10 31.78
N LEU A 282 -1.22 12.15 31.31
CA LEU A 282 -2.40 11.69 32.08
C LEU A 282 -2.04 10.76 33.25
N CYS A 283 -0.96 9.98 33.12
CA CYS A 283 -0.45 9.16 34.23
C CYS A 283 0.14 10.01 35.37
N ALA A 284 0.82 11.11 35.04
CA ALA A 284 1.48 11.96 36.04
C ALA A 284 0.49 12.79 36.91
N GLN A 285 -0.78 12.85 36.51
CA GLN A 285 -1.84 13.51 37.26
C GLN A 285 -2.63 12.54 38.18
N SER A 286 -2.23 11.30 38.20
CA SER A 286 -2.77 10.24 39.06
C SER A 286 -1.88 10.05 40.27
#